data_fe092f38e49a244c6e11fb1ebd242737
#
_entry.id   fe092f38e49a244c6e11fb1ebd242737
#
_cell.length_a   1.000
_cell.length_b   1.000
_cell.length_c   1.000
_cell.angle_alpha   90.00
_cell.angle_beta   90.00
_cell.angle_gamma   90.00
#
_symmetry.space_group_name_H-M   'P 1'
#
loop_
_entity.id
_entity.type
_entity.pdbx_description
1 polymer ?
#
loop_
_entity_poly.entity_id
_entity_poly.type
_entity_poly.pdbx_seq_one_letter_code
_entity_poly.pdbx_strand_id
1 'polypeptide(L)'
;FGKLIGERRAGNGIDTFTFLTKEKTETGEYFSDEDIVAHMSFLLFAAHDTTTSALSHLLFHLGQNPELQQRLREEAQAIDKDFMEYEDLEKMPLAEAATKEALRLHPSVMMMQRRTINECELGGYTLPPNTILFLAPQHNHRMAEYWDEPEKFDIDRWLEPRNEHKRHTFSFVGFGGGAHKCIGMHFALMQVKNFMHQFLREYEFSLADNFSSKMQTVPLPKPVDDLPIVVKRIAKG
;
A
#
# COMPACT_ATOMS: atom_id res chain seq x y z
N PHE A 1 -16.97 -16.86 -7.39
CA PHE A 1 -17.73 -16.51 -6.18
C PHE A 1 -19.17 -16.99 -6.25
N GLY A 2 -19.98 -16.66 -7.27
CA GLY A 2 -21.42 -16.93 -7.33
C GLY A 2 -21.84 -18.36 -6.93
N LYS A 3 -21.13 -19.38 -7.42
CA LYS A 3 -21.41 -20.79 -7.09
C LYS A 3 -21.25 -21.16 -5.61
N LEU A 4 -20.52 -20.35 -4.83
CA LEU A 4 -20.19 -20.63 -3.43
C LEU A 4 -21.05 -19.83 -2.44
N ILE A 5 -21.89 -18.88 -2.89
CA ILE A 5 -22.65 -17.99 -2.02
C ILE A 5 -23.58 -18.79 -1.09
N GLY A 6 -24.31 -19.76 -1.63
CA GLY A 6 -25.25 -20.57 -0.84
C GLY A 6 -24.54 -21.35 0.27
N GLU A 7 -23.39 -21.95 -0.04
CA GLU A 7 -22.56 -22.67 0.93
C GLU A 7 -22.02 -21.73 2.01
N ARG A 8 -21.48 -20.57 1.60
CA ARG A 8 -20.94 -19.55 2.52
C ARG A 8 -22.02 -18.94 3.42
N ARG A 9 -23.21 -18.69 2.88
CA ARG A 9 -24.35 -18.16 3.65
C ARG A 9 -24.82 -19.13 4.73
N ALA A 10 -24.81 -20.45 4.45
CA ALA A 10 -25.14 -21.49 5.40
C ALA A 10 -24.00 -21.85 6.37
N GLY A 11 -22.75 -21.58 6.00
CA GLY A 11 -21.55 -21.93 6.76
C GLY A 11 -21.25 -20.98 7.90
N ASN A 12 -20.25 -21.34 8.72
CA ASN A 12 -19.77 -20.55 9.87
C ASN A 12 -18.33 -20.01 9.61
N GLY A 13 -17.96 -19.74 8.36
CA GLY A 13 -16.68 -19.14 8.02
C GLY A 13 -16.51 -17.76 8.64
N ILE A 14 -15.26 -17.39 8.93
CA ILE A 14 -14.87 -16.07 9.51
C ILE A 14 -14.21 -15.16 8.46
N ASP A 15 -14.23 -15.58 7.21
CA ASP A 15 -13.65 -14.82 6.10
C ASP A 15 -14.62 -13.74 5.58
N THR A 16 -14.07 -12.74 4.89
CA THR A 16 -14.81 -11.59 4.34
C THR A 16 -15.94 -12.03 3.41
N PHE A 17 -15.75 -13.10 2.64
CA PHE A 17 -16.79 -13.59 1.72
C PHE A 17 -17.99 -14.12 2.51
N THR A 18 -17.76 -14.95 3.52
CA THR A 18 -18.84 -15.45 4.41
C THR A 18 -19.54 -14.29 5.10
N PHE A 19 -18.76 -13.30 5.59
CA PHE A 19 -19.31 -12.11 6.23
C PHE A 19 -20.27 -11.36 5.29
N LEU A 20 -19.83 -11.01 4.07
CA LEU A 20 -20.67 -10.32 3.09
C LEU A 20 -21.95 -11.06 2.74
N THR A 21 -21.95 -12.40 2.77
CA THR A 21 -23.17 -13.16 2.48
C THR A 21 -24.23 -13.07 3.58
N LYS A 22 -23.87 -12.58 4.78
CA LYS A 22 -24.72 -12.50 5.97
C LYS A 22 -25.03 -11.07 6.39
N GLU A 23 -24.28 -10.09 5.84
CA GLU A 23 -24.48 -8.69 6.14
C GLU A 23 -25.74 -8.12 5.46
N LYS A 24 -26.27 -7.08 6.06
CA LYS A 24 -27.44 -6.33 5.57
C LYS A 24 -27.02 -4.94 5.11
N THR A 25 -27.71 -4.49 4.10
CA THR A 25 -27.67 -3.10 3.62
C THR A 25 -28.21 -2.14 4.68
N GLU A 26 -28.06 -0.85 4.47
CA GLU A 26 -28.67 0.20 5.31
C GLU A 26 -30.20 0.10 5.36
N THR A 27 -30.83 -0.48 4.35
CA THR A 27 -32.27 -0.73 4.28
C THR A 27 -32.73 -1.98 5.04
N GLY A 28 -31.77 -2.76 5.59
CA GLY A 28 -32.02 -3.98 6.35
C GLY A 28 -32.20 -5.25 5.52
N GLU A 29 -32.04 -5.16 4.21
CA GLU A 29 -32.05 -6.29 3.29
C GLU A 29 -30.65 -6.92 3.19
N TYR A 30 -30.58 -8.21 2.88
CA TYR A 30 -29.29 -8.85 2.56
C TYR A 30 -28.77 -8.37 1.21
N PHE A 31 -27.45 -8.28 1.09
CA PHE A 31 -26.85 -8.06 -0.24
C PHE A 31 -27.31 -9.12 -1.24
N SER A 32 -27.61 -8.68 -2.46
CA SER A 32 -27.90 -9.62 -3.56
C SER A 32 -26.68 -10.47 -3.91
N ASP A 33 -26.89 -11.63 -4.51
CA ASP A 33 -25.78 -12.48 -4.94
C ASP A 33 -24.90 -11.76 -5.98
N GLU A 34 -25.48 -10.89 -6.81
CA GLU A 34 -24.77 -10.08 -7.79
C GLU A 34 -23.87 -9.04 -7.09
N ASP A 35 -24.39 -8.32 -6.08
CA ASP A 35 -23.61 -7.37 -5.31
C ASP A 35 -22.44 -8.04 -4.58
N ILE A 36 -22.68 -9.21 -3.98
CA ILE A 36 -21.63 -9.97 -3.29
C ILE A 36 -20.52 -10.35 -4.28
N VAL A 37 -20.86 -10.84 -5.47
CA VAL A 37 -19.89 -11.17 -6.52
C VAL A 37 -19.12 -9.93 -6.96
N ALA A 38 -19.80 -8.81 -7.16
CA ALA A 38 -19.18 -7.54 -7.53
C ALA A 38 -18.19 -7.06 -6.46
N HIS A 39 -18.59 -7.05 -5.19
CA HIS A 39 -17.73 -6.67 -4.07
C HIS A 39 -16.50 -7.58 -3.95
N MET A 40 -16.67 -8.89 -4.01
CA MET A 40 -15.54 -9.83 -3.90
C MET A 40 -14.57 -9.71 -5.08
N SER A 41 -15.10 -9.52 -6.30
CA SER A 41 -14.28 -9.32 -7.49
C SER A 41 -13.51 -7.99 -7.41
N PHE A 42 -14.15 -6.93 -6.94
CA PHE A 42 -13.50 -5.64 -6.73
C PHE A 42 -12.40 -5.71 -5.66
N LEU A 43 -12.67 -6.34 -4.52
CA LEU A 43 -11.67 -6.51 -3.45
C LEU A 43 -10.44 -7.27 -3.94
N LEU A 44 -10.64 -8.36 -4.69
CA LEU A 44 -9.53 -9.13 -5.26
C LEU A 44 -8.70 -8.31 -6.24
N PHE A 45 -9.37 -7.59 -7.14
CA PHE A 45 -8.71 -6.69 -8.10
C PHE A 45 -7.92 -5.58 -7.39
N ALA A 46 -8.55 -4.90 -6.42
CA ALA A 46 -7.93 -3.76 -5.74
C ALA A 46 -6.75 -4.14 -4.85
N ALA A 47 -6.81 -5.30 -4.19
CA ALA A 47 -5.81 -5.70 -3.18
C ALA A 47 -4.53 -6.27 -3.79
N HIS A 48 -4.61 -6.94 -4.94
CA HIS A 48 -3.48 -7.68 -5.50
C HIS A 48 -2.42 -6.75 -6.10
N ASP A 49 -2.76 -6.02 -7.14
CA ASP A 49 -1.78 -5.30 -7.96
C ASP A 49 -1.19 -4.07 -7.24
N THR A 50 -1.99 -3.40 -6.42
CA THR A 50 -1.53 -2.22 -5.67
C THR A 50 -0.51 -2.61 -4.59
N THR A 51 -0.73 -3.71 -3.88
CA THR A 51 0.20 -4.22 -2.88
C THR A 51 1.47 -4.77 -3.53
N THR A 52 1.33 -5.46 -4.66
CA THR A 52 2.49 -5.93 -5.47
C THR A 52 3.34 -4.77 -5.94
N SER A 53 2.72 -3.70 -6.44
CA SER A 53 3.42 -2.46 -6.83
C SER A 53 4.19 -1.86 -5.65
N ALA A 54 3.54 -1.69 -4.50
CA ALA A 54 4.16 -1.14 -3.29
C ALA A 54 5.36 -1.98 -2.83
N LEU A 55 5.21 -3.31 -2.76
CA LEU A 55 6.29 -4.24 -2.38
C LEU A 55 7.44 -4.21 -3.38
N SER A 56 7.16 -4.17 -4.69
CA SER A 56 8.22 -4.11 -5.71
C SER A 56 9.08 -2.85 -5.55
N HIS A 57 8.46 -1.69 -5.31
CA HIS A 57 9.21 -0.45 -5.08
C HIS A 57 9.95 -0.46 -3.75
N LEU A 58 9.36 -1.03 -2.70
CA LEU A 58 10.03 -1.20 -1.42
C LEU A 58 11.29 -2.07 -1.57
N LEU A 59 11.17 -3.23 -2.21
CA LEU A 59 12.31 -4.12 -2.47
C LEU A 59 13.34 -3.49 -3.39
N PHE A 60 12.93 -2.70 -4.39
CA PHE A 60 13.83 -1.94 -5.23
C PHE A 60 14.73 -1.01 -4.41
N HIS A 61 14.18 -0.23 -3.51
CA HIS A 61 14.95 0.68 -2.66
C HIS A 61 15.80 -0.04 -1.61
N LEU A 62 15.28 -1.11 -1.03
CA LEU A 62 16.03 -1.92 -0.06
C LEU A 62 17.18 -2.69 -0.70
N GLY A 63 17.02 -3.16 -1.94
CA GLY A 63 18.07 -3.83 -2.69
C GLY A 63 19.26 -2.93 -3.03
N GLN A 64 19.04 -1.61 -3.05
CA GLN A 64 20.08 -0.59 -3.24
C GLN A 64 20.69 -0.10 -1.91
N ASN A 65 20.09 -0.43 -0.78
CA ASN A 65 20.51 0.09 0.53
C ASN A 65 20.66 -1.04 1.56
N PRO A 66 21.82 -1.72 1.57
CA PRO A 66 22.09 -2.81 2.52
C PRO A 66 22.01 -2.38 4.00
N GLU A 67 22.40 -1.15 4.33
CA GLU A 67 22.33 -0.64 5.70
C GLU A 67 20.89 -0.52 6.17
N LEU A 68 20.02 0.01 5.33
CA LEU A 68 18.60 0.09 5.62
C LEU A 68 17.97 -1.30 5.71
N GLN A 69 18.36 -2.21 4.82
CA GLN A 69 17.92 -3.61 4.89
C GLN A 69 18.31 -4.25 6.22
N GLN A 70 19.51 -3.95 6.73
CA GLN A 70 19.97 -4.43 8.03
C GLN A 70 19.16 -3.85 9.20
N ARG A 71 18.85 -2.55 9.19
CA ARG A 71 17.98 -1.92 10.20
C ARG A 71 16.62 -2.60 10.28
N LEU A 72 15.99 -2.85 9.12
CA LEU A 72 14.69 -3.56 9.05
C LEU A 72 14.80 -5.03 9.49
N ARG A 73 15.92 -5.66 9.25
CA ARG A 73 16.19 -7.03 9.72
C ARG A 73 16.27 -7.08 11.25
N GLU A 74 16.97 -6.14 11.86
CA GLU A 74 17.07 -6.05 13.32
C GLU A 74 15.69 -5.85 13.96
N GLU A 75 14.86 -4.99 13.38
CA GLU A 75 13.47 -4.83 13.80
C GLU A 75 12.68 -6.14 13.70
N ALA A 76 12.80 -6.85 12.57
CA ALA A 76 12.12 -8.12 12.35
C ALA A 76 12.61 -9.23 13.30
N GLN A 77 13.91 -9.28 13.60
CA GLN A 77 14.51 -10.24 14.51
C GLN A 77 14.17 -9.98 15.98
N ALA A 78 13.92 -8.72 16.34
CA ALA A 78 13.49 -8.37 17.69
C ALA A 78 12.11 -8.94 18.06
N ILE A 79 11.34 -9.37 17.06
CA ILE A 79 10.12 -10.16 17.24
C ILE A 79 10.52 -11.64 17.20
N ASP A 80 10.76 -12.19 18.38
CA ASP A 80 11.20 -13.59 18.54
C ASP A 80 10.03 -14.57 18.39
N LYS A 81 9.42 -14.58 17.20
CA LYS A 81 8.32 -15.47 16.81
C LYS A 81 8.47 -15.87 15.35
N ASP A 82 8.12 -17.08 14.99
CA ASP A 82 8.10 -17.52 13.60
C ASP A 82 7.00 -16.81 12.79
N PHE A 83 5.86 -16.56 13.42
CA PHE A 83 4.74 -15.83 12.84
C PHE A 83 4.32 -14.70 13.78
N MET A 84 4.13 -13.51 13.23
CA MET A 84 3.59 -12.38 13.98
C MET A 84 2.10 -12.57 14.27
N GLU A 85 1.70 -12.17 15.47
CA GLU A 85 0.31 -11.92 15.82
C GLU A 85 -0.09 -10.49 15.46
N TYR A 86 -1.36 -10.19 15.52
CA TYR A 86 -1.87 -8.86 15.16
C TYR A 86 -1.23 -7.75 16.01
N GLU A 87 -1.03 -8.00 17.29
CA GLU A 87 -0.43 -7.08 18.26
C GLU A 87 1.05 -6.81 18.00
N ASP A 88 1.74 -7.74 17.33
CA ASP A 88 3.15 -7.57 16.98
C ASP A 88 3.37 -6.56 15.84
N LEU A 89 2.32 -6.23 15.08
CA LEU A 89 2.42 -5.28 13.97
C LEU A 89 2.88 -3.88 14.41
N GLU A 90 2.55 -3.48 15.64
CA GLU A 90 2.98 -2.19 16.20
C GLU A 90 4.49 -2.16 16.49
N LYS A 91 5.15 -3.31 16.59
CA LYS A 91 6.60 -3.45 16.83
C LYS A 91 7.42 -3.29 15.54
N MET A 92 6.78 -3.03 14.40
CA MET A 92 7.42 -2.82 13.09
C MET A 92 7.23 -1.39 12.54
N PRO A 93 7.64 -0.35 13.25
CA PRO A 93 7.53 1.02 12.78
C PRO A 93 8.47 1.34 11.61
N LEU A 94 9.66 0.72 11.53
CA LEU A 94 10.58 0.94 10.41
C LEU A 94 10.06 0.34 9.12
N ALA A 95 9.49 -0.87 9.18
CA ALA A 95 8.86 -1.50 8.01
C ALA A 95 7.65 -0.69 7.52
N GLU A 96 6.88 -0.09 8.43
CA GLU A 96 5.79 0.81 8.07
C GLU A 96 6.31 2.10 7.42
N ALA A 97 7.33 2.72 8.01
CA ALA A 97 7.96 3.91 7.48
C ALA A 97 8.54 3.67 6.07
N ALA A 98 9.23 2.56 5.87
CA ALA A 98 9.78 2.16 4.58
C ALA A 98 8.68 1.94 3.52
N THR A 99 7.56 1.32 3.91
CA THR A 99 6.41 1.13 3.03
C THR A 99 5.79 2.47 2.62
N LYS A 100 5.58 3.37 3.58
CA LYS A 100 5.06 4.71 3.31
C LYS A 100 6.00 5.51 2.42
N GLU A 101 7.31 5.39 2.62
CA GLU A 101 8.31 6.06 1.80
C GLU A 101 8.35 5.53 0.37
N ALA A 102 8.23 4.22 0.19
CA ALA A 102 8.08 3.63 -1.13
C ALA A 102 6.83 4.16 -1.85
N LEU A 103 5.69 4.23 -1.15
CA LEU A 103 4.44 4.79 -1.67
C LEU A 103 4.49 6.31 -1.88
N ARG A 104 5.32 7.04 -1.15
CA ARG A 104 5.52 8.47 -1.38
C ARG A 104 6.22 8.70 -2.72
N LEU A 105 7.32 8.01 -2.95
CA LEU A 105 8.07 8.14 -4.21
C LEU A 105 7.36 7.46 -5.39
N HIS A 106 6.69 6.33 -5.14
CA HIS A 106 6.06 5.51 -6.16
C HIS A 106 4.62 5.12 -5.72
N PRO A 107 3.68 6.08 -5.73
CA PRO A 107 2.30 5.77 -5.37
C PRO A 107 1.71 4.76 -6.35
N SER A 108 1.15 3.66 -5.84
CA SER A 108 0.54 2.62 -6.69
C SER A 108 -0.60 3.18 -7.56
N VAL A 109 -1.31 4.21 -7.08
CA VAL A 109 -2.30 4.96 -7.86
C VAL A 109 -1.73 6.35 -8.15
N MET A 110 -1.22 6.55 -9.37
CA MET A 110 -0.53 7.77 -9.75
C MET A 110 -1.45 8.98 -9.96
N MET A 111 -2.70 8.74 -10.33
CA MET A 111 -3.70 9.77 -10.59
C MET A 111 -5.04 9.33 -10.02
N MET A 112 -5.67 10.20 -9.23
CA MET A 112 -7.00 9.97 -8.67
C MET A 112 -8.00 10.88 -9.37
N GLN A 113 -8.93 10.28 -10.10
CA GLN A 113 -9.96 11.03 -10.83
C GLN A 113 -11.08 11.48 -9.89
N ARG A 114 -11.54 12.71 -10.11
CA ARG A 114 -12.75 13.30 -9.51
C ARG A 114 -13.57 13.96 -10.60
N ARG A 115 -14.83 14.21 -10.30
CA ARG A 115 -15.73 14.94 -11.21
C ARG A 115 -16.56 15.93 -10.37
N THR A 116 -16.66 17.18 -10.83
CA THR A 116 -17.53 18.15 -10.19
C THR A 116 -19.00 17.76 -10.43
N ILE A 117 -19.80 17.78 -9.37
CA ILE A 117 -21.25 17.57 -9.45
C ILE A 117 -21.94 18.88 -9.80
N ASN A 118 -21.55 19.94 -9.10
CA ASN A 118 -22.04 21.31 -9.29
C ASN A 118 -20.87 22.21 -9.72
N GLU A 119 -21.19 23.42 -10.15
CA GLU A 119 -20.20 24.48 -10.30
C GLU A 119 -19.49 24.73 -8.96
N CYS A 120 -18.17 24.89 -9.00
CA CYS A 120 -17.37 25.16 -7.81
C CYS A 120 -16.12 25.98 -8.16
N GLU A 121 -15.59 26.66 -7.15
CA GLU A 121 -14.32 27.38 -7.25
C GLU A 121 -13.16 26.49 -6.78
N LEU A 122 -12.09 26.42 -7.56
CA LEU A 122 -10.87 25.70 -7.21
C LEU A 122 -9.64 26.45 -7.73
N GLY A 123 -8.74 26.85 -6.82
CA GLY A 123 -7.49 27.52 -7.18
C GLY A 123 -7.69 28.85 -7.93
N GLY A 124 -8.79 29.55 -7.72
CA GLY A 124 -9.14 30.78 -8.41
C GLY A 124 -9.83 30.58 -9.78
N TYR A 125 -10.17 29.35 -10.12
CA TYR A 125 -10.90 29.01 -11.35
C TYR A 125 -12.32 28.54 -11.03
N THR A 126 -13.30 29.07 -11.77
CA THR A 126 -14.67 28.54 -11.73
C THR A 126 -14.77 27.31 -12.62
N LEU A 127 -15.09 26.18 -12.02
CA LEU A 127 -15.23 24.90 -12.69
C LEU A 127 -16.70 24.56 -12.90
N PRO A 128 -17.17 24.39 -14.15
CA PRO A 128 -18.54 23.99 -14.41
C PRO A 128 -18.82 22.55 -13.93
N PRO A 129 -20.10 22.18 -13.79
CA PRO A 129 -20.50 20.81 -13.53
C PRO A 129 -19.92 19.83 -14.56
N ASN A 130 -19.68 18.58 -14.13
CA ASN A 130 -19.09 17.52 -14.94
C ASN A 130 -17.63 17.73 -15.40
N THR A 131 -16.91 18.70 -14.81
CA THR A 131 -15.47 18.85 -15.05
C THR A 131 -14.70 17.69 -14.43
N ILE A 132 -13.83 17.04 -15.21
CA ILE A 132 -12.96 15.96 -14.73
C ILE A 132 -11.69 16.59 -14.15
N LEU A 133 -11.34 16.18 -12.92
CA LEU A 133 -10.15 16.62 -12.21
C LEU A 133 -9.26 15.39 -11.94
N PHE A 134 -7.94 15.57 -12.06
CA PHE A 134 -6.97 14.58 -11.67
C PHE A 134 -6.13 15.10 -10.51
N LEU A 135 -6.19 14.41 -9.40
CA LEU A 135 -5.26 14.59 -8.29
C LEU A 135 -3.99 13.81 -8.61
N ALA A 136 -2.84 14.43 -8.45
CA ALA A 136 -1.53 13.87 -8.78
C ALA A 136 -0.70 13.62 -7.50
N PRO A 137 -0.89 12.50 -6.79
CA PRO A 137 -0.13 12.18 -5.58
C PRO A 137 1.37 12.28 -5.77
N GLN A 138 1.87 11.80 -6.90
CA GLN A 138 3.31 11.82 -7.21
C GLN A 138 3.91 13.23 -7.18
N HIS A 139 3.19 14.25 -7.64
CA HIS A 139 3.62 15.62 -7.53
C HIS A 139 3.58 16.11 -6.08
N ASN A 140 2.45 15.92 -5.42
CA ASN A 140 2.23 16.33 -4.03
C ASN A 140 3.27 15.75 -3.07
N HIS A 141 3.60 14.49 -3.26
CA HIS A 141 4.60 13.76 -2.46
C HIS A 141 6.04 14.22 -2.69
N ARG A 142 6.30 15.11 -3.66
CA ARG A 142 7.62 15.66 -3.98
C ARG A 142 7.73 17.17 -3.80
N MET A 143 6.71 17.80 -3.24
CA MET A 143 6.76 19.23 -2.96
C MET A 143 7.77 19.53 -1.84
N ALA A 144 8.79 20.30 -2.14
CA ALA A 144 9.85 20.68 -1.19
C ALA A 144 9.32 21.49 0.02
N GLU A 145 8.12 22.04 -0.09
CA GLU A 145 7.40 22.68 1.01
C GLU A 145 7.08 21.71 2.15
N TYR A 146 6.82 20.43 1.82
CA TYR A 146 6.40 19.41 2.80
C TYR A 146 7.49 18.37 3.08
N TRP A 147 8.42 18.16 2.15
CA TRP A 147 9.39 17.07 2.20
C TRP A 147 10.81 17.59 2.00
N ASP A 148 11.69 17.35 2.97
CA ASP A 148 13.10 17.67 2.83
C ASP A 148 13.76 16.65 1.89
N GLU A 149 14.63 17.08 0.97
CA GLU A 149 15.23 16.21 -0.04
C GLU A 149 14.21 15.25 -0.71
N PRO A 150 13.16 15.79 -1.38
CA PRO A 150 11.96 15.04 -1.75
C PRO A 150 12.21 13.84 -2.68
N GLU A 151 13.32 13.81 -3.42
CA GLU A 151 13.67 12.69 -4.30
C GLU A 151 14.43 11.55 -3.59
N LYS A 152 14.91 11.78 -2.38
CA LYS A 152 15.66 10.79 -1.61
C LYS A 152 14.73 9.81 -0.92
N PHE A 153 15.03 8.52 -1.03
CA PHE A 153 14.39 7.49 -0.22
C PHE A 153 14.95 7.54 1.20
N ASP A 154 14.17 8.01 2.14
CA ASP A 154 14.59 8.25 3.51
C ASP A 154 13.45 7.96 4.48
N ILE A 155 13.52 6.84 5.16
CA ILE A 155 12.45 6.39 6.07
C ILE A 155 12.38 7.22 7.36
N ASP A 156 13.49 7.87 7.76
CA ASP A 156 13.55 8.60 9.02
C ASP A 156 12.67 9.86 9.00
N ARG A 157 12.22 10.31 7.82
CA ARG A 157 11.24 11.39 7.69
C ARG A 157 9.85 11.06 8.30
N TRP A 158 9.55 9.77 8.46
CA TRP A 158 8.29 9.28 9.03
C TRP A 158 8.33 9.12 10.55
N LEU A 159 9.52 9.19 11.13
CA LEU A 159 9.82 8.92 12.54
C LEU A 159 10.07 10.22 13.31
N GLU A 160 9.98 10.13 14.65
CA GLU A 160 10.41 11.23 15.52
C GLU A 160 11.93 11.47 15.38
N PRO A 161 12.40 12.71 15.44
CA PRO A 161 11.61 13.93 15.65
C PRO A 161 11.09 14.58 14.36
N ARG A 162 11.40 14.02 13.18
CA ARG A 162 11.14 14.68 11.89
C ARG A 162 9.65 14.74 11.54
N ASN A 163 8.94 13.60 11.53
CA ASN A 163 7.50 13.51 11.22
C ASN A 163 7.04 14.42 10.07
N GLU A 164 7.76 14.46 8.95
CA GLU A 164 7.50 15.38 7.84
C GLU A 164 6.08 15.25 7.29
N HIS A 165 5.53 14.04 7.31
CA HIS A 165 4.15 13.77 6.91
C HIS A 165 3.08 14.52 7.74
N LYS A 166 3.46 15.05 8.92
CA LYS A 166 2.57 15.85 9.77
C LYS A 166 2.59 17.35 9.45
N ARG A 167 3.49 17.82 8.57
CA ARG A 167 3.56 19.23 8.15
C ARG A 167 2.27 19.72 7.51
N HIS A 168 1.58 18.83 6.80
CA HIS A 168 0.27 19.13 6.24
C HIS A 168 -0.57 17.86 6.13
N THR A 169 -1.89 17.94 6.39
CA THR A 169 -2.80 16.79 6.41
C THR A 169 -2.80 15.97 5.11
N PHE A 170 -2.61 16.62 3.97
CA PHE A 170 -2.60 15.99 2.66
C PHE A 170 -1.21 15.98 2.01
N SER A 171 -0.13 16.17 2.77
CA SER A 171 1.23 16.02 2.24
C SER A 171 1.47 14.59 1.74
N PHE A 172 0.88 13.59 2.41
CA PHE A 172 0.90 12.20 1.99
C PHE A 172 -0.52 11.68 1.74
N VAL A 173 -0.77 11.27 0.51
CA VAL A 173 -2.05 10.69 0.08
C VAL A 173 -1.86 9.34 -0.63
N GLY A 174 -0.83 8.56 -0.23
CA GLY A 174 -0.52 7.25 -0.82
C GLY A 174 -1.66 6.23 -0.70
N PHE A 175 -2.54 6.42 0.27
CA PHE A 175 -3.78 5.66 0.45
C PHE A 175 -5.04 6.49 0.17
N GLY A 176 -4.93 7.59 -0.56
CA GLY A 176 -6.03 8.51 -0.77
C GLY A 176 -6.36 9.36 0.45
N GLY A 177 -7.54 9.98 0.44
CA GLY A 177 -8.00 10.84 1.53
C GLY A 177 -9.49 11.12 1.46
N GLY A 178 -10.06 11.64 2.56
CA GLY A 178 -11.49 11.94 2.68
C GLY A 178 -12.36 10.68 2.59
N ALA A 179 -13.54 10.82 2.01
CA ALA A 179 -14.51 9.73 1.87
C ALA A 179 -14.03 8.57 0.97
N HIS A 180 -13.01 8.80 0.15
CA HIS A 180 -12.44 7.80 -0.75
C HIS A 180 -11.08 7.27 -0.27
N LYS A 181 -10.78 7.37 1.02
CA LYS A 181 -9.58 6.77 1.61
C LYS A 181 -9.61 5.25 1.42
N CYS A 182 -8.44 4.66 1.15
CA CYS A 182 -8.32 3.22 0.95
C CYS A 182 -8.84 2.44 2.17
N ILE A 183 -9.86 1.60 1.96
CA ILE A 183 -10.41 0.73 2.99
C ILE A 183 -9.42 -0.37 3.40
N GLY A 184 -8.56 -0.80 2.46
CA GLY A 184 -7.56 -1.85 2.67
C GLY A 184 -6.22 -1.37 3.25
N MET A 185 -6.08 -0.11 3.67
CA MET A 185 -4.81 0.45 4.14
C MET A 185 -4.17 -0.39 5.26
N HIS A 186 -4.92 -0.71 6.27
CA HIS A 186 -4.41 -1.51 7.41
C HIS A 186 -4.06 -2.94 7.00
N PHE A 187 -4.88 -3.53 6.12
CA PHE A 187 -4.62 -4.86 5.58
C PHE A 187 -3.35 -4.89 4.72
N ALA A 188 -3.15 -3.90 3.85
CA ALA A 188 -1.94 -3.78 3.04
C ALA A 188 -0.68 -3.62 3.90
N LEU A 189 -0.72 -2.74 4.91
CA LEU A 189 0.40 -2.56 5.85
C LEU A 189 0.69 -3.84 6.63
N MET A 190 -0.34 -4.55 7.08
CA MET A 190 -0.21 -5.85 7.74
C MET A 190 0.49 -6.86 6.83
N GLN A 191 0.05 -6.98 5.56
CA GLN A 191 0.67 -7.91 4.60
C GLN A 191 2.13 -7.58 4.37
N VAL A 192 2.47 -6.30 4.16
CA VAL A 192 3.86 -5.88 3.92
C VAL A 192 4.72 -6.15 5.16
N LYS A 193 4.26 -5.80 6.35
CA LYS A 193 4.99 -6.07 7.61
C LYS A 193 5.23 -7.57 7.81
N ASN A 194 4.21 -8.41 7.59
CA ASN A 194 4.36 -9.87 7.67
C ASN A 194 5.37 -10.40 6.65
N PHE A 195 5.31 -9.94 5.41
CA PHE A 195 6.28 -10.31 4.38
C PHE A 195 7.70 -9.90 4.80
N MET A 196 7.90 -8.66 5.23
CA MET A 196 9.20 -8.15 5.65
C MET A 196 9.75 -8.92 6.87
N HIS A 197 8.89 -9.22 7.84
CA HIS A 197 9.27 -10.02 9.00
C HIS A 197 9.77 -11.41 8.58
N GLN A 198 9.02 -12.14 7.76
CA GLN A 198 9.40 -13.47 7.30
C GLN A 198 10.65 -13.45 6.41
N PHE A 199 10.68 -12.52 5.47
CA PHE A 199 11.71 -12.47 4.45
C PHE A 199 13.06 -12.02 5.02
N LEU A 200 13.11 -10.93 5.77
CA LEU A 200 14.36 -10.37 6.27
C LEU A 200 14.98 -11.16 7.43
N ARG A 201 14.22 -11.95 8.15
CA ARG A 201 14.77 -12.84 9.18
C ARG A 201 15.60 -13.97 8.59
N GLU A 202 15.25 -14.45 7.40
CA GLU A 202 15.90 -15.60 6.79
C GLU A 202 16.82 -15.25 5.62
N TYR A 203 16.58 -14.11 4.96
CA TYR A 203 17.24 -13.76 3.71
C TYR A 203 17.81 -12.36 3.70
N GLU A 204 18.96 -12.23 3.05
CA GLU A 204 19.47 -10.97 2.51
C GLU A 204 19.32 -10.98 1.00
N PHE A 205 19.23 -9.81 0.39
CA PHE A 205 19.09 -9.71 -1.06
C PHE A 205 19.74 -8.47 -1.62
N SER A 206 20.06 -8.52 -2.88
CA SER A 206 20.52 -7.38 -3.70
C SER A 206 19.76 -7.37 -5.02
N LEU A 207 19.77 -6.25 -5.72
CA LEU A 207 19.34 -6.23 -7.11
C LEU A 207 20.32 -7.06 -7.97
N ALA A 208 19.80 -7.74 -8.99
CA ALA A 208 20.67 -8.45 -9.94
C ALA A 208 21.47 -7.44 -10.76
N ASP A 209 22.68 -7.81 -11.22
CA ASP A 209 23.56 -6.92 -12.00
C ASP A 209 22.92 -6.39 -13.29
N ASN A 210 21.97 -7.15 -13.84
CA ASN A 210 21.25 -6.82 -15.07
C ASN A 210 19.87 -6.21 -14.84
N PHE A 211 19.53 -5.78 -13.61
CA PHE A 211 18.23 -5.16 -13.34
C PHE A 211 18.07 -3.85 -14.12
N SER A 212 16.84 -3.51 -14.45
CA SER A 212 16.50 -2.23 -15.05
C SER A 212 15.91 -1.27 -13.99
N SER A 213 16.47 -0.07 -13.89
CA SER A 213 15.88 1.00 -13.08
C SER A 213 14.65 1.65 -13.73
N LYS A 214 14.27 1.21 -14.95
CA LYS A 214 13.09 1.75 -15.63
C LYS A 214 11.82 1.25 -14.98
N MET A 215 10.89 2.17 -14.80
CA MET A 215 9.56 1.89 -14.27
C MET A 215 8.52 2.03 -15.37
N GLN A 216 7.64 1.04 -15.52
CA GLN A 216 6.40 1.26 -16.24
C GLN A 216 5.41 2.01 -15.34
N THR A 217 4.47 2.71 -15.92
CA THR A 217 3.48 3.51 -15.19
C THR A 217 2.06 3.03 -15.39
N VAL A 218 1.83 2.24 -16.45
CA VAL A 218 0.48 1.77 -16.85
C VAL A 218 0.53 0.24 -16.99
N PRO A 219 -0.47 -0.49 -16.48
CA PRO A 219 -1.67 -0.04 -15.74
C PRO A 219 -1.36 0.44 -14.32
N LEU A 220 -0.32 -0.09 -13.66
CA LEU A 220 0.19 0.34 -12.36
C LEU A 220 1.72 0.46 -12.40
N PRO A 221 2.33 1.33 -11.58
CA PRO A 221 3.77 1.45 -11.49
C PRO A 221 4.41 0.15 -11.03
N LYS A 222 5.40 -0.33 -11.78
CA LYS A 222 6.28 -1.44 -11.39
C LYS A 222 7.58 -1.39 -12.21
N PRO A 223 8.65 -2.05 -11.77
CA PRO A 223 9.83 -2.28 -12.60
C PRO A 223 9.48 -2.99 -13.90
N VAL A 224 10.10 -2.59 -15.03
CA VAL A 224 9.80 -3.15 -16.36
C VAL A 224 10.27 -4.59 -16.54
N ASP A 225 11.23 -5.03 -15.72
CA ASP A 225 11.85 -6.36 -15.75
C ASP A 225 11.40 -7.25 -14.58
N ASP A 226 10.26 -6.89 -13.93
CA ASP A 226 9.70 -7.57 -12.78
C ASP A 226 10.65 -7.67 -11.56
N LEU A 227 11.67 -6.78 -11.51
CA LEU A 227 12.65 -6.62 -10.44
C LEU A 227 13.44 -7.90 -10.12
N PRO A 228 14.39 -8.32 -10.97
CA PRO A 228 15.24 -9.45 -10.65
C PRO A 228 16.13 -9.16 -9.43
N ILE A 229 16.03 -10.02 -8.43
CA ILE A 229 16.82 -9.94 -7.20
C ILE A 229 17.64 -11.21 -6.99
N VAL A 230 18.80 -11.05 -6.38
CA VAL A 230 19.64 -12.16 -5.91
C VAL A 230 19.39 -12.33 -4.42
N VAL A 231 18.91 -13.50 -4.03
CA VAL A 231 18.54 -13.81 -2.64
C VAL A 231 19.56 -14.79 -2.06
N LYS A 232 20.03 -14.51 -0.85
CA LYS A 232 20.94 -15.37 -0.11
C LYS A 232 20.39 -15.63 1.28
N ARG A 233 20.38 -16.92 1.67
CA ARG A 233 19.93 -17.30 3.01
C ARG A 233 20.97 -16.91 4.06
N ILE A 234 20.52 -16.28 5.15
CA ILE A 234 21.36 -15.92 6.28
C ILE A 234 21.63 -17.19 7.10
N ALA A 235 22.89 -17.42 7.47
CA ALA A 235 23.22 -18.51 8.36
C ALA A 235 22.52 -18.30 9.72
N LYS A 236 21.79 -19.31 10.18
CA LYS A 236 21.28 -19.27 11.56
C LYS A 236 22.48 -19.36 12.49
N GLY A 237 22.71 -18.31 13.26
CA GLY A 237 23.70 -18.30 14.33
C GLY A 237 23.31 -19.25 15.47
#